data_ca2a306694fa865b44bf46c64c2bba82
#
_entry.id   ca2a306694fa865b44bf46c64c2bba82
#
_cell.length_a   1.000
_cell.length_b   1.000
_cell.length_c   1.000
_cell.angle_alpha   90.00
_cell.angle_beta   90.00
_cell.angle_gamma   90.00
#
_symmetry.space_group_name_H-M   'P 1'
#
loop_
_entity.id
_entity.type
_entity.pdbx_description
1 polymer ?
#
loop_
_entity_poly.entity_id
_entity_poly.type
_entity_poly.pdbx_seq_one_letter_code
_entity_poly.pdbx_strand_id
1 'polypeptide(L)'
;MNDNSLGALNQRLFKPQFPRSSGYDPHWLIANVMGPHALWLAEWLSQRLELTPGMRVLDLGCGKALSSIFLAKEFGVTVWAADHWIKPHENMERIERAGFSTSVFPVSV
;
A
#
# COMPACT_ATOMS: atom_id res chain seq x y z
N MET A 1 -29.26 -3.04 -6.94
CA MET A 1 -28.20 -2.91 -5.93
C MET A 1 -26.97 -2.28 -6.59
N ASN A 2 -26.39 -1.30 -5.95
CA ASN A 2 -25.18 -0.66 -6.48
C ASN A 2 -23.94 -1.43 -6.00
N ASP A 3 -23.28 -2.17 -6.91
CA ASP A 3 -22.10 -2.96 -6.59
C ASP A 3 -20.89 -2.09 -6.21
N ASN A 4 -20.95 -0.79 -6.45
CA ASN A 4 -19.89 0.17 -6.12
C ASN A 4 -20.11 0.88 -4.78
N SER A 5 -21.14 0.49 -4.02
CA SER A 5 -21.33 1.05 -2.68
C SER A 5 -20.18 0.66 -1.77
N LEU A 6 -19.86 1.51 -0.80
CA LEU A 6 -18.76 1.24 0.14
C LEU A 6 -18.97 -0.09 0.88
N GLY A 7 -20.22 -0.38 1.32
CA GLY A 7 -20.54 -1.63 2.00
C GLY A 7 -20.31 -2.87 1.13
N ALA A 8 -20.74 -2.82 -0.14
CA ALA A 8 -20.56 -3.93 -1.07
C ALA A 8 -19.08 -4.16 -1.37
N LEU A 9 -18.31 -3.09 -1.56
CA LEU A 9 -16.85 -3.19 -1.82
C LEU A 9 -16.13 -3.73 -0.59
N ASN A 10 -16.49 -3.30 0.60
CA ASN A 10 -15.90 -3.82 1.83
C ASN A 10 -16.15 -5.32 2.00
N GLN A 11 -17.35 -5.80 1.68
CA GLN A 11 -17.64 -7.24 1.72
C GLN A 11 -16.77 -8.03 0.75
N ARG A 12 -16.59 -7.52 -0.46
CA ARG A 12 -15.78 -8.19 -1.49
C ARG A 12 -14.29 -8.22 -1.16
N LEU A 13 -13.79 -7.15 -0.55
CA LEU A 13 -12.36 -7.00 -0.27
C LEU A 13 -11.99 -7.46 1.14
N PHE A 14 -12.97 -7.82 1.96
CA PHE A 14 -12.68 -8.32 3.30
C PHE A 14 -12.15 -9.75 3.23
N LYS A 15 -11.01 -9.98 3.85
CA LYS A 15 -10.41 -11.32 4.00
C LYS A 15 -9.97 -11.50 5.46
N PRO A 16 -10.56 -12.44 6.20
CA PRO A 16 -10.18 -12.67 7.60
C PRO A 16 -8.70 -12.97 7.80
N GLN A 17 -8.05 -13.61 6.83
CA GLN A 17 -6.63 -13.89 6.87
C GLN A 17 -5.76 -12.65 6.66
N PHE A 18 -6.34 -11.54 6.20
CA PHE A 18 -5.65 -10.27 5.98
C PHE A 18 -6.38 -9.13 6.71
N PRO A 19 -6.38 -9.16 8.05
CA PRO A 19 -7.15 -8.18 8.82
C PRO A 19 -6.65 -6.73 8.66
N ARG A 20 -5.35 -6.53 8.47
CA ARG A 20 -4.80 -5.19 8.29
C ARG A 20 -5.27 -4.56 6.99
N SER A 21 -5.19 -5.31 5.90
CA SER A 21 -5.63 -4.86 4.57
C SER A 21 -7.12 -4.53 4.54
N SER A 22 -7.92 -5.25 5.32
CA SER A 22 -9.37 -5.07 5.37
C SER A 22 -9.80 -3.71 5.95
N GLY A 23 -8.89 -3.01 6.63
CA GLY A 23 -9.17 -1.69 7.19
C GLY A 23 -8.96 -0.53 6.22
N TYR A 24 -8.51 -0.79 4.98
CA TYR A 24 -8.23 0.26 4.02
C TYR A 24 -9.46 0.60 3.17
N ASP A 25 -9.53 1.85 2.72
CA ASP A 25 -10.64 2.32 1.88
C ASP A 25 -10.64 1.58 0.54
N PRO A 26 -11.70 0.83 0.21
CA PRO A 26 -11.76 0.08 -1.04
C PRO A 26 -11.73 0.97 -2.30
N HIS A 27 -12.23 2.19 -2.23
CA HIS A 27 -12.15 3.12 -3.35
C HIS A 27 -10.70 3.53 -3.63
N TRP A 28 -9.93 3.78 -2.59
CA TRP A 28 -8.51 4.09 -2.71
C TRP A 28 -7.73 2.91 -3.29
N LEU A 29 -8.04 1.70 -2.84
CA LEU A 29 -7.43 0.48 -3.39
C LEU A 29 -7.71 0.34 -4.89
N ILE A 30 -8.97 0.42 -5.27
CA ILE A 30 -9.37 0.24 -6.68
C ILE A 30 -8.76 1.32 -7.57
N ALA A 31 -8.71 2.55 -7.10
CA ALA A 31 -8.16 3.67 -7.88
C ALA A 31 -6.65 3.54 -8.14
N ASN A 32 -5.93 2.82 -7.29
CA ASN A 32 -4.47 2.80 -7.34
C ASN A 32 -3.86 1.42 -7.61
N VAL A 33 -4.65 0.36 -7.67
CA VAL A 33 -4.14 -0.98 -7.93
C VAL A 33 -3.65 -1.10 -9.38
N MET A 34 -2.54 -1.79 -9.58
CA MET A 34 -1.92 -1.98 -10.89
C MET A 34 -1.65 -3.46 -11.19
N GLY A 35 -2.43 -4.36 -10.63
CA GLY A 35 -2.23 -5.79 -10.81
C GLY A 35 -2.92 -6.55 -9.70
N PRO A 36 -2.29 -7.60 -9.15
CA PRO A 36 -2.86 -8.32 -8.00
C PRO A 36 -3.08 -7.39 -6.82
N HIS A 37 -3.89 -7.83 -5.87
CA HIS A 37 -4.19 -7.02 -4.68
C HIS A 37 -2.92 -6.82 -3.85
N ALA A 38 -2.30 -5.65 -3.96
CA ALA A 38 -0.98 -5.36 -3.40
C ALA A 38 -0.96 -5.46 -1.88
N LEU A 39 -2.04 -5.06 -1.19
CA LEU A 39 -2.08 -5.09 0.26
C LEU A 39 -2.19 -6.52 0.79
N TRP A 40 -2.95 -7.39 0.14
CA TRP A 40 -3.00 -8.81 0.53
C TRP A 40 -1.63 -9.46 0.39
N LEU A 41 -0.93 -9.17 -0.71
CA LEU A 41 0.41 -9.70 -0.94
C LEU A 41 1.41 -9.19 0.09
N ALA A 42 1.37 -7.88 0.37
CA ALA A 42 2.26 -7.27 1.36
C ALA A 42 1.98 -7.81 2.77
N GLU A 43 0.73 -7.98 3.13
CA GLU A 43 0.36 -8.53 4.43
C GLU A 43 0.77 -10.00 4.56
N TRP A 44 0.54 -10.80 3.53
CA TRP A 44 0.98 -12.18 3.51
C TRP A 44 2.50 -12.31 3.69
N LEU A 45 3.25 -11.49 2.95
CA LEU A 45 4.70 -11.48 3.04
C LEU A 45 5.18 -11.01 4.42
N SER A 46 4.56 -9.95 4.94
CA SER A 46 4.94 -9.37 6.24
C SER A 46 4.75 -10.34 7.40
N GLN A 47 3.83 -11.29 7.28
CA GLN A 47 3.63 -12.32 8.30
C GLN A 47 4.86 -13.24 8.46
N ARG A 48 5.76 -13.24 7.48
CA ARG A 48 6.97 -14.05 7.47
C ARG A 48 8.24 -13.25 7.72
N LEU A 49 8.09 -11.95 7.93
CA LEU A 49 9.20 -11.03 8.19
C LEU A 49 9.04 -10.40 9.57
N GLU A 50 10.14 -10.14 10.23
CA GLU A 50 10.14 -9.38 11.47
C GLU A 50 10.36 -7.90 11.15
N LEU A 51 9.27 -7.21 10.81
CA LEU A 51 9.31 -5.78 10.54
C LEU A 51 9.11 -5.01 11.84
N THR A 52 10.08 -4.18 12.18
CA THR A 52 10.02 -3.35 13.39
C THR A 52 10.14 -1.88 13.02
N PRO A 53 9.57 -0.97 13.84
CA PRO A 53 9.66 0.47 13.59
C PRO A 53 11.09 0.94 13.38
N GLY A 54 11.29 1.79 12.39
CA GLY A 54 12.60 2.32 12.03
C GLY A 54 13.41 1.48 11.05
N MET A 55 13.00 0.26 10.76
CA MET A 55 13.64 -0.52 9.70
C MET A 55 13.49 0.18 8.35
N ARG A 56 14.48 0.00 7.48
CA ARG A 56 14.47 0.53 6.13
C ARG A 56 14.09 -0.57 5.15
N VAL A 57 13.15 -0.26 4.26
CA VAL A 57 12.62 -1.21 3.29
C VAL A 57 12.71 -0.62 1.89
N LEU A 58 13.18 -1.42 0.95
CA LEU A 58 13.10 -1.09 -0.47
C LEU A 58 11.91 -1.84 -1.08
N ASP A 59 10.94 -1.08 -1.58
CA ASP A 59 9.80 -1.64 -2.31
C ASP A 59 10.07 -1.46 -3.80
N LEU A 60 10.70 -2.46 -4.40
CA LEU A 60 11.14 -2.42 -5.80
C LEU A 60 9.99 -2.83 -6.72
N GLY A 61 9.65 -1.96 -7.66
CA GLY A 61 8.48 -2.16 -8.51
C GLY A 61 7.19 -1.80 -7.79
N CYS A 62 7.21 -0.73 -7.01
CA CYS A 62 6.12 -0.36 -6.10
C CYS A 62 4.82 0.08 -6.81
N GLY A 63 4.85 0.34 -8.11
CA GLY A 63 3.69 0.87 -8.82
C GLY A 63 3.23 2.20 -8.23
N LYS A 64 1.96 2.27 -7.87
CA LYS A 64 1.37 3.47 -7.25
C LYS A 64 1.53 3.52 -5.73
N ALA A 65 2.54 2.81 -5.21
CA ALA A 65 3.00 2.85 -3.82
C ALA A 65 1.99 2.36 -2.77
N LEU A 66 1.01 1.56 -3.14
CA LEU A 66 0.05 1.00 -2.18
C LEU A 66 0.75 0.17 -1.11
N SER A 67 1.62 -0.76 -1.52
CA SER A 67 2.39 -1.60 -0.60
C SER A 67 3.34 -0.79 0.26
N SER A 68 3.97 0.23 -0.30
CA SER A 68 4.87 1.12 0.44
C SER A 68 4.15 1.85 1.57
N ILE A 69 2.99 2.42 1.27
CA ILE A 69 2.16 3.12 2.26
C ILE A 69 1.66 2.15 3.33
N PHE A 70 1.22 0.97 2.92
CA PHE A 70 0.78 -0.09 3.83
C PHE A 70 1.89 -0.46 4.82
N LEU A 71 3.09 -0.75 4.33
CA LEU A 71 4.21 -1.15 5.17
C LEU A 71 4.60 -0.05 6.18
N ALA A 72 4.65 1.19 5.73
CA ALA A 72 4.97 2.31 6.61
C ALA A 72 3.90 2.49 7.69
N LYS A 73 2.64 2.42 7.30
CA LYS A 73 1.52 2.62 8.22
C LYS A 73 1.42 1.50 9.25
N GLU A 74 1.50 0.24 8.80
CA GLU A 74 1.25 -0.90 9.68
C GLU A 74 2.44 -1.26 10.57
N PHE A 75 3.66 -1.00 10.09
CA PHE A 75 4.87 -1.48 10.78
C PHE A 75 5.82 -0.37 11.22
N GLY A 76 5.55 0.87 10.85
CA GLY A 76 6.42 1.99 11.23
C GLY A 76 7.79 1.98 10.55
N VAL A 77 7.91 1.28 9.44
CA VAL A 77 9.16 1.22 8.68
C VAL A 77 9.30 2.43 7.77
N THR A 78 10.54 2.74 7.37
CA THR A 78 10.84 3.72 6.35
C THR A 78 10.97 3.01 5.01
N VAL A 79 10.25 3.47 3.99
CA VAL A 79 10.19 2.78 2.71
C VAL A 79 10.71 3.65 1.58
N TRP A 80 11.60 3.10 0.76
CA TRP A 80 11.95 3.66 -0.53
C TRP A 80 11.08 2.98 -1.57
N ALA A 81 10.15 3.76 -2.14
CA ALA A 81 9.17 3.30 -3.11
C ALA A 81 9.74 3.50 -4.51
N ALA A 82 10.31 2.44 -5.07
CA ALA A 82 11.06 2.48 -6.32
C ALA A 82 10.25 1.89 -7.46
N ASP A 83 10.08 2.67 -8.54
CA ASP A 83 9.40 2.19 -9.74
C ASP A 83 10.02 2.79 -10.99
N HIS A 84 9.96 2.04 -12.08
CA HIS A 84 10.47 2.49 -13.37
C HIS A 84 9.41 3.22 -14.19
N TRP A 85 8.16 2.77 -14.10
CA TRP A 85 7.07 3.30 -14.91
C TRP A 85 6.36 4.50 -14.27
N ILE A 86 6.13 4.42 -12.95
CA ILE A 86 5.46 5.49 -12.22
C ILE A 86 6.52 6.47 -11.71
N LYS A 87 6.38 7.73 -12.10
CA LYS A 87 7.40 8.74 -11.76
C LYS A 87 7.32 9.14 -10.29
N PRO A 88 8.47 9.50 -9.67
CA PRO A 88 8.48 9.88 -8.25
C PRO A 88 7.52 11.01 -7.89
N HIS A 89 7.35 12.01 -8.75
CA HIS A 89 6.44 13.13 -8.46
C HIS A 89 4.98 12.69 -8.39
N GLU A 90 4.58 11.68 -9.19
CA GLU A 90 3.22 11.14 -9.14
C GLU A 90 2.98 10.41 -7.81
N ASN A 91 3.93 9.59 -7.40
CA ASN A 91 3.83 8.87 -6.13
C ASN A 91 3.94 9.82 -4.93
N MET A 92 4.69 10.90 -5.05
CA MET A 92 4.79 11.89 -3.97
C MET A 92 3.41 12.46 -3.63
N GLU A 93 2.60 12.77 -4.62
CA GLU A 93 1.23 13.25 -4.38
C GLU A 93 0.40 12.22 -3.62
N ARG A 94 0.48 10.94 -4.01
CA ARG A 94 -0.25 9.86 -3.33
C ARG A 94 0.21 9.68 -1.89
N ILE A 95 1.50 9.72 -1.70
CA ILE A 95 2.13 9.57 -0.38
C ILE A 95 1.74 10.73 0.54
N GLU A 96 1.77 11.95 0.04
CA GLU A 96 1.36 13.14 0.81
C GLU A 96 -0.10 13.08 1.20
N ARG A 97 -0.98 12.71 0.27
CA ARG A 97 -2.42 12.58 0.55
C ARG A 97 -2.70 11.51 1.59
N ALA A 98 -1.90 10.46 1.62
CA ALA A 98 -2.01 9.40 2.62
C ALA A 98 -1.41 9.78 3.98
N GLY A 99 -0.63 10.87 4.04
CA GLY A 99 -0.02 11.33 5.29
C GLY A 99 1.31 10.68 5.63
N PHE A 100 2.03 10.14 4.64
CA PHE A 100 3.26 9.36 4.89
C PHE A 100 4.51 9.95 4.21
N SER A 101 4.52 11.26 3.94
CA SER A 101 5.65 11.91 3.26
C SER A 101 6.96 11.90 4.05
N THR A 102 6.91 11.63 5.35
CA THR A 102 8.11 11.52 6.19
C THR A 102 8.64 10.10 6.36
N SER A 103 7.94 9.11 5.82
CA SER A 103 8.33 7.70 5.95
C SER A 103 8.38 6.95 4.63
N VAL A 104 7.79 7.47 3.57
CA VAL A 104 7.80 6.84 2.25
C VAL A 104 8.39 7.81 1.24
N PHE A 105 9.48 7.39 0.60
CA PHE A 105 10.25 8.23 -0.31
C PHE A 105 10.24 7.61 -1.71
N PRO A 106 9.56 8.26 -2.68
CA PRO A 106 9.53 7.74 -4.05
C PRO A 106 10.87 7.97 -4.74
N VAL A 107 11.35 6.96 -5.44
CA VAL A 107 12.60 7.03 -6.21
C VAL A 107 12.41 6.42 -7.59
N SER A 108 13.23 6.86 -8.52
CA SER A 108 13.27 6.32 -9.86
C SER A 108 14.32 5.22 -9.96
N VAL A 109 14.04 4.22 -10.77
CA VAL A 109 15.01 3.15 -11.06
C VAL A 109 15.10 2.89 -12.55
#